data_46e4ef59c4ddd43e4c712baf8877d0d9
#
_entry.id   46e4ef59c4ddd43e4c712baf8877d0d9
#
_cell.length_a   1.000
_cell.length_b   1.000
_cell.length_c   1.000
_cell.angle_alpha   90.00
_cell.angle_beta   90.00
_cell.angle_gamma   90.00
#
_symmetry.space_group_name_H-M   'P 1'
#
loop_
_entity.id
_entity.type
_entity.pdbx_description
1 polymer ?
#
loop_
_entity_poly.entity_id
_entity_poly.type
_entity_poly.pdbx_seq_one_letter_code
_entity_poly.pdbx_strand_id
1 'polypeptide(L)'
;MNIPTFTVLGGGPTVLMLHGIGGGHLAFAPQVETLASSGYRAVAWDMPGYGHSAPIEPYNFKGLAQSCIALIESLNCGDVTLLGHSMGGMVAQEVVARRPELVNKLILCGTSPSFGKPDGDWQREFIAQRTAPLDAGKSMAELAETLVPQMVGPGSLPEGVRLATHCMSQVPASTYRRALEAMLTFDRRANLPQIQVPTLLVAGEHDRNAPPAVMKKMADAIPRSTFMEMRGIGHLQNLEAPDDFDGLVLNFLALPPALLH
;
A
#
# COMPACT_ATOMS: atom_id res chain seq x y z
N MET A 1 18.52 -11.11 8.79
CA MET A 1 17.44 -10.79 7.83
C MET A 1 17.91 -9.59 7.03
N ASN A 2 17.78 -9.62 5.69
CA ASN A 2 18.18 -8.48 4.87
C ASN A 2 17.15 -7.36 5.04
N ILE A 3 17.61 -6.15 5.33
CA ILE A 3 16.76 -4.96 5.40
C ILE A 3 16.39 -4.56 3.96
N PRO A 4 15.10 -4.33 3.67
CA PRO A 4 14.68 -3.82 2.35
C PRO A 4 15.33 -2.48 2.02
N THR A 5 15.59 -2.24 0.73
CA THR A 5 16.03 -0.93 0.27
C THR A 5 14.90 0.10 0.39
N PHE A 6 15.24 1.35 0.56
CA PHE A 6 14.29 2.44 0.70
C PHE A 6 14.90 3.77 0.28
N THR A 7 14.05 4.72 -0.06
CA THR A 7 14.42 6.14 -0.14
C THR A 7 13.98 6.88 1.12
N VAL A 8 14.71 7.93 1.48
CA VAL A 8 14.39 8.76 2.66
C VAL A 8 14.68 10.21 2.36
N LEU A 9 13.76 11.09 2.77
CA LEU A 9 13.91 12.54 2.69
C LEU A 9 13.32 13.20 3.94
N GLY A 10 13.85 14.36 4.31
CA GLY A 10 13.36 15.15 5.45
C GLY A 10 13.79 14.64 6.81
N GLY A 11 13.20 15.20 7.85
CA GLY A 11 13.45 14.89 9.25
C GLY A 11 12.17 15.06 10.07
N GLY A 12 12.23 14.72 11.38
CA GLY A 12 11.06 14.75 12.27
C GLY A 12 10.38 13.39 12.38
N PRO A 13 9.06 13.33 12.72
CA PRO A 13 8.32 12.08 12.85
C PRO A 13 8.37 11.26 11.56
N THR A 14 8.58 9.95 11.68
CA THR A 14 8.76 9.08 10.52
C THR A 14 7.43 8.59 9.96
N VAL A 15 7.25 8.75 8.64
CA VAL A 15 6.16 8.14 7.85
C VAL A 15 6.79 7.12 6.93
N LEU A 16 6.51 5.83 7.16
CA LEU A 16 6.95 4.73 6.32
C LEU A 16 5.85 4.33 5.34
N MET A 17 6.15 4.39 4.06
CA MET A 17 5.20 4.15 2.96
C MET A 17 5.47 2.81 2.27
N LEU A 18 4.43 1.97 2.19
CA LEU A 18 4.44 0.61 1.66
C LEU A 18 3.62 0.56 0.37
N HIS A 19 4.28 0.33 -0.76
CA HIS A 19 3.64 0.31 -2.08
C HIS A 19 2.82 -0.95 -2.34
N GLY A 20 1.94 -0.88 -3.36
CA GLY A 20 1.16 -2.02 -3.86
C GLY A 20 1.95 -2.93 -4.79
N ILE A 21 1.28 -3.97 -5.31
CA ILE A 21 1.89 -5.04 -6.11
C ILE A 21 2.58 -4.55 -7.41
N GLY A 22 2.10 -3.46 -7.99
CA GLY A 22 2.69 -2.84 -9.20
C GLY A 22 3.63 -1.67 -8.88
N GLY A 23 4.05 -1.50 -7.63
CA GLY A 23 4.79 -0.33 -7.17
C GLY A 23 6.30 -0.51 -7.10
N GLY A 24 6.87 0.24 -6.21
CA GLY A 24 8.26 0.39 -5.79
C GLY A 24 8.33 1.70 -5.01
N HIS A 25 9.49 2.08 -4.47
CA HIS A 25 9.62 3.33 -3.72
C HIS A 25 9.17 4.56 -4.54
N LEU A 26 9.36 4.55 -5.86
CA LEU A 26 8.94 5.65 -6.75
C LEU A 26 7.42 5.85 -6.81
N ALA A 27 6.62 4.83 -6.45
CA ALA A 27 5.16 4.99 -6.38
C ALA A 27 4.72 6.00 -5.32
N PHE A 28 5.62 6.40 -4.42
CA PHE A 28 5.37 7.43 -3.41
C PHE A 28 6.25 8.68 -3.62
N ALA A 29 6.85 8.86 -4.80
CA ALA A 29 7.72 10.02 -5.05
C ALA A 29 7.04 11.37 -4.74
N PRO A 30 5.79 11.64 -5.14
CA PRO A 30 5.11 12.88 -4.74
C PRO A 30 4.98 13.02 -3.22
N GLN A 31 4.60 11.96 -2.52
CA GLN A 31 4.40 11.95 -1.07
C GLN A 31 5.71 12.15 -0.30
N VAL A 32 6.82 11.58 -0.82
CA VAL A 32 8.15 11.76 -0.21
C VAL A 32 8.52 13.25 -0.16
N GLU A 33 8.30 13.99 -1.25
CA GLU A 33 8.60 15.41 -1.33
C GLU A 33 7.66 16.24 -0.44
N THR A 34 6.36 16.00 -0.51
CA THR A 34 5.35 16.73 0.26
C THR A 34 5.53 16.52 1.77
N LEU A 35 5.70 15.28 2.22
CA LEU A 35 5.89 14.97 3.63
C LEU A 35 7.19 15.55 4.17
N ALA A 36 8.28 15.43 3.42
CA ALA A 36 9.57 16.01 3.82
C ALA A 36 9.50 17.53 3.95
N SER A 37 8.85 18.22 3.00
CA SER A 37 8.64 19.67 3.03
C SER A 37 7.72 20.10 4.17
N SER A 38 6.89 19.18 4.66
CA SER A 38 5.95 19.41 5.78
C SER A 38 6.51 19.02 7.15
N GLY A 39 7.81 18.72 7.24
CA GLY A 39 8.49 18.46 8.51
C GLY A 39 8.44 17.01 8.99
N TYR A 40 8.20 16.06 8.09
CA TYR A 40 8.25 14.63 8.37
C TYR A 40 9.49 13.97 7.75
N ARG A 41 9.96 12.90 8.36
CA ARG A 41 10.90 11.99 7.75
C ARG A 41 10.14 11.00 6.88
N ALA A 42 10.09 11.25 5.58
CA ALA A 42 9.41 10.43 4.61
C ALA A 42 10.30 9.26 4.17
N VAL A 43 9.82 8.03 4.35
CA VAL A 43 10.52 6.79 3.98
C VAL A 43 9.62 5.99 3.05
N ALA A 44 10.07 5.69 1.84
CA ALA A 44 9.37 4.81 0.91
C ALA A 44 10.24 3.58 0.63
N TRP A 45 9.71 2.38 0.93
CA TRP A 45 10.46 1.14 0.78
C TRP A 45 10.33 0.53 -0.61
N ASP A 46 11.26 -0.34 -0.96
CA ASP A 46 11.07 -1.38 -1.97
C ASP A 46 10.73 -2.69 -1.25
N MET A 47 9.53 -3.20 -1.46
CA MET A 47 9.11 -4.49 -0.92
C MET A 47 10.14 -5.59 -1.28
N PRO A 48 10.36 -6.63 -0.47
CA PRO A 48 11.24 -7.74 -0.85
C PRO A 48 11.00 -8.25 -2.27
N GLY A 49 12.05 -8.31 -3.10
CA GLY A 49 12.00 -8.66 -4.51
C GLY A 49 11.71 -7.50 -5.47
N TYR A 50 11.44 -6.29 -4.98
CA TYR A 50 11.26 -5.07 -5.76
C TYR A 50 12.51 -4.20 -5.71
N GLY A 51 12.75 -3.43 -6.77
CA GLY A 51 13.90 -2.54 -6.86
C GLY A 51 15.21 -3.29 -6.58
N HIS A 52 15.94 -2.85 -5.57
CA HIS A 52 17.18 -3.48 -5.11
C HIS A 52 16.99 -4.33 -3.84
N SER A 53 15.77 -4.50 -3.34
CA SER A 53 15.49 -5.35 -2.19
C SER A 53 15.64 -6.83 -2.55
N ALA A 54 16.42 -7.55 -1.76
CA ALA A 54 16.54 -9.00 -1.91
C ALA A 54 15.18 -9.68 -1.74
N PRO A 55 14.84 -10.69 -2.55
CA PRO A 55 13.63 -11.46 -2.34
C PRO A 55 13.70 -12.27 -1.04
N ILE A 56 12.54 -12.67 -0.54
CA ILE A 56 12.41 -13.53 0.63
C ILE A 56 11.85 -14.90 0.23
N GLU A 57 12.15 -15.91 1.05
CA GLU A 57 11.63 -17.26 0.88
C GLU A 57 11.24 -17.83 2.25
N PRO A 58 9.98 -18.29 2.47
CA PRO A 58 8.85 -18.24 1.54
C PRO A 58 8.32 -16.79 1.35
N TYR A 59 7.78 -16.50 0.16
CA TYR A 59 7.18 -15.20 -0.14
C TYR A 59 5.74 -15.18 0.38
N ASN A 60 5.54 -14.66 1.56
CA ASN A 60 4.23 -14.58 2.23
C ASN A 60 4.14 -13.34 3.12
N PHE A 61 2.93 -13.01 3.59
CA PHE A 61 2.71 -11.80 4.40
C PHE A 61 3.46 -11.82 5.74
N LYS A 62 3.69 -12.99 6.34
CA LYS A 62 4.52 -13.09 7.55
C LYS A 62 5.95 -12.61 7.26
N GLY A 63 6.55 -13.09 6.20
CA GLY A 63 7.90 -12.70 5.79
C GLY A 63 7.99 -11.23 5.39
N LEU A 64 6.99 -10.73 4.64
CA LEU A 64 6.90 -9.32 4.26
C LEU A 64 6.79 -8.40 5.48
N ALA A 65 5.93 -8.75 6.45
CA ALA A 65 5.81 -8.00 7.69
C ALA A 65 7.11 -8.04 8.52
N GLN A 66 7.78 -9.18 8.61
CA GLN A 66 9.07 -9.29 9.28
C GLN A 66 10.14 -8.40 8.64
N SER A 67 10.16 -8.31 7.30
CA SER A 67 11.07 -7.41 6.58
C SER A 67 10.75 -5.94 6.86
N CYS A 68 9.45 -5.58 6.91
CA CYS A 68 9.02 -4.23 7.28
C CYS A 68 9.39 -3.89 8.73
N ILE A 69 9.18 -4.80 9.67
CA ILE A 69 9.57 -4.65 11.07
C ILE A 69 11.08 -4.44 11.20
N ALA A 70 11.89 -5.24 10.51
CA ALA A 70 13.34 -5.08 10.51
C ALA A 70 13.77 -3.71 9.96
N LEU A 71 13.07 -3.21 8.92
CA LEU A 71 13.29 -1.86 8.41
C LEU A 71 12.95 -0.81 9.49
N ILE A 72 11.78 -0.88 10.12
CA ILE A 72 11.38 0.07 11.17
C ILE A 72 12.42 0.10 12.30
N GLU A 73 12.84 -1.06 12.79
CA GLU A 73 13.84 -1.18 13.84
C GLU A 73 15.20 -0.57 13.42
N SER A 74 15.60 -0.75 12.15
CA SER A 74 16.84 -0.21 11.61
C SER A 74 16.85 1.32 11.47
N LEU A 75 15.67 1.95 11.37
CA LEU A 75 15.56 3.41 11.30
C LEU A 75 15.88 4.11 12.63
N ASN A 76 15.89 3.37 13.74
CA ASN A 76 16.16 3.87 15.10
C ASN A 76 15.35 5.11 15.47
N CYS A 77 14.08 5.15 15.10
CA CYS A 77 13.18 6.29 15.32
C CYS A 77 12.05 6.02 16.34
N GLY A 78 12.05 4.84 16.97
CA GLY A 78 10.95 4.38 17.82
C GLY A 78 9.78 3.86 16.97
N ASP A 79 8.60 4.42 17.19
CA ASP A 79 7.43 4.12 16.41
C ASP A 79 7.32 4.98 15.12
N VAL A 80 6.51 4.53 14.18
CA VAL A 80 6.30 5.20 12.90
C VAL A 80 4.81 5.38 12.60
N THR A 81 4.48 6.37 11.77
CA THR A 81 3.23 6.31 11.01
C THR A 81 3.44 5.37 9.83
N LEU A 82 2.58 4.35 9.72
CA LEU A 82 2.65 3.37 8.64
C LEU A 82 1.56 3.65 7.61
N LEU A 83 1.96 3.96 6.38
CA LEU A 83 1.06 4.19 5.25
C LEU A 83 1.17 3.03 4.26
N GLY A 84 0.08 2.31 4.02
CA GLY A 84 0.07 1.19 3.08
C GLY A 84 -0.97 1.34 1.98
N HIS A 85 -0.52 1.22 0.73
CA HIS A 85 -1.37 1.19 -0.45
C HIS A 85 -1.56 -0.24 -0.95
N SER A 86 -2.80 -0.64 -1.21
CA SER A 86 -3.15 -1.94 -1.81
C SER A 86 -2.49 -3.10 -1.04
N MET A 87 -1.65 -3.91 -1.67
CA MET A 87 -0.87 -4.97 -0.99
C MET A 87 0.01 -4.43 0.15
N GLY A 88 0.56 -3.21 0.01
CA GLY A 88 1.28 -2.55 1.10
C GLY A 88 0.38 -2.28 2.32
N GLY A 89 -0.91 -2.01 2.10
CA GLY A 89 -1.90 -1.93 3.17
C GLY A 89 -2.19 -3.27 3.84
N MET A 90 -2.10 -4.37 3.11
CA MET A 90 -2.17 -5.73 3.69
C MET A 90 -0.94 -6.02 4.56
N VAL A 91 0.27 -5.64 4.09
CA VAL A 91 1.50 -5.75 4.89
C VAL A 91 1.41 -4.88 6.15
N ALA A 92 0.89 -3.66 6.05
CA ALA A 92 0.70 -2.78 7.20
C ALA A 92 -0.22 -3.39 8.26
N GLN A 93 -1.34 -4.00 7.85
CA GLN A 93 -2.24 -4.74 8.75
C GLN A 93 -1.53 -5.91 9.45
N GLU A 94 -0.67 -6.62 8.73
CA GLU A 94 0.13 -7.72 9.28
C GLU A 94 1.16 -7.22 10.30
N VAL A 95 1.81 -6.07 10.05
CA VAL A 95 2.76 -5.43 10.97
C VAL A 95 2.04 -5.03 12.27
N VAL A 96 0.93 -4.32 12.18
CA VAL A 96 0.15 -3.88 13.36
C VAL A 96 -0.34 -5.07 14.18
N ALA A 97 -0.76 -6.16 13.52
CA ALA A 97 -1.20 -7.36 14.23
C ALA A 97 -0.06 -8.06 15.00
N ARG A 98 1.20 -7.89 14.59
CA ARG A 98 2.38 -8.56 15.20
C ARG A 98 3.14 -7.68 16.16
N ARG A 99 3.28 -6.42 15.84
CA ARG A 99 4.11 -5.45 16.56
C ARG A 99 3.38 -4.08 16.62
N PRO A 100 2.21 -4.02 17.28
CA PRO A 100 1.41 -2.79 17.35
C PRO A 100 2.17 -1.62 17.97
N GLU A 101 3.11 -1.88 18.85
CA GLU A 101 3.92 -0.86 19.53
C GLU A 101 4.89 -0.11 18.60
N LEU A 102 5.14 -0.63 17.41
CA LEU A 102 5.99 0.04 16.41
C LEU A 102 5.22 1.05 15.54
N VAL A 103 3.90 1.13 15.71
CA VAL A 103 3.05 1.98 14.87
C VAL A 103 2.23 2.93 15.72
N ASN A 104 2.40 4.24 15.53
CA ASN A 104 1.65 5.27 16.24
C ASN A 104 0.38 5.72 15.51
N LYS A 105 0.39 5.69 14.18
CA LYS A 105 -0.76 5.96 13.31
C LYS A 105 -0.72 5.02 12.11
N LEU A 106 -1.90 4.66 11.60
CA LEU A 106 -2.04 3.78 10.43
C LEU A 106 -2.83 4.49 9.33
N ILE A 107 -2.33 4.44 8.10
CA ILE A 107 -3.01 4.96 6.92
C ILE A 107 -3.13 3.81 5.92
N LEU A 108 -4.36 3.46 5.57
CA LEU A 108 -4.69 2.39 4.64
C LEU A 108 -5.38 2.98 3.42
N CYS A 109 -4.81 2.83 2.24
CA CYS A 109 -5.40 3.31 1.00
C CYS A 109 -5.54 2.20 -0.03
N GLY A 110 -6.69 2.14 -0.70
CA GLY A 110 -6.99 1.18 -1.75
C GLY A 110 -6.72 -0.27 -1.35
N THR A 111 -7.04 -0.68 -0.14
CA THR A 111 -6.71 -2.02 0.40
C THR A 111 -7.93 -2.75 0.94
N SER A 112 -7.76 -4.00 1.35
CA SER A 112 -8.82 -4.81 1.94
C SER A 112 -8.30 -5.65 3.11
N PRO A 113 -9.20 -6.16 3.98
CA PRO A 113 -8.79 -6.98 5.13
C PRO A 113 -8.57 -8.44 4.75
N SER A 114 -8.93 -8.83 3.54
CA SER A 114 -8.75 -10.18 3.01
C SER A 114 -8.82 -10.15 1.49
N PHE A 115 -8.24 -11.15 0.83
CA PHE A 115 -8.32 -11.31 -0.61
C PHE A 115 -9.49 -12.23 -1.04
N GLY A 116 -10.35 -12.60 -0.11
CA GLY A 116 -11.50 -13.47 -0.35
C GLY A 116 -11.19 -14.94 -0.06
N LYS A 117 -11.76 -15.86 -0.86
CA LYS A 117 -11.53 -17.29 -0.72
C LYS A 117 -10.43 -17.74 -1.70
N PRO A 118 -9.42 -18.53 -1.26
CA PRO A 118 -8.29 -18.93 -2.13
C PRO A 118 -8.71 -19.64 -3.43
N ASP A 119 -9.82 -20.38 -3.40
CA ASP A 119 -10.38 -21.15 -4.51
C ASP A 119 -11.60 -20.48 -5.18
N GLY A 120 -11.86 -19.21 -4.85
CA GLY A 120 -12.98 -18.45 -5.42
C GLY A 120 -12.80 -18.18 -6.92
N ASP A 121 -13.91 -18.14 -7.67
CA ASP A 121 -13.90 -17.86 -9.12
C ASP A 121 -13.31 -16.49 -9.43
N TRP A 122 -13.68 -15.48 -8.64
CA TRP A 122 -13.16 -14.13 -8.80
C TRP A 122 -11.64 -14.07 -8.61
N GLN A 123 -11.10 -14.77 -7.62
CA GLN A 123 -9.64 -14.80 -7.36
C GLN A 123 -8.90 -15.50 -8.49
N ARG A 124 -9.46 -16.61 -9.00
CA ARG A 124 -8.88 -17.31 -10.16
C ARG A 124 -8.86 -16.41 -11.39
N GLU A 125 -9.95 -15.72 -11.66
CA GLU A 125 -10.05 -14.79 -12.78
C GLU A 125 -9.09 -13.60 -12.60
N PHE A 126 -9.07 -12.99 -11.43
CA PHE A 126 -8.16 -11.88 -11.10
C PHE A 126 -6.69 -12.24 -11.35
N ILE A 127 -6.25 -13.42 -10.92
CA ILE A 127 -4.89 -13.90 -11.14
C ILE A 127 -4.67 -14.23 -12.61
N ALA A 128 -5.60 -14.94 -13.25
CA ALA A 128 -5.48 -15.33 -14.65
C ALA A 128 -5.34 -14.12 -15.58
N GLN A 129 -6.14 -13.06 -15.39
CA GLN A 129 -6.04 -11.82 -16.17
C GLN A 129 -4.65 -11.16 -16.06
N ARG A 130 -3.95 -11.36 -14.95
CA ARG A 130 -2.64 -10.77 -14.66
C ARG A 130 -1.48 -11.67 -15.04
N THR A 131 -1.66 -12.96 -15.07
CA THR A 131 -0.60 -13.92 -15.38
C THR A 131 -0.66 -14.43 -16.81
N ALA A 132 -1.84 -14.58 -17.41
CA ALA A 132 -1.98 -15.07 -18.78
C ALA A 132 -1.21 -14.24 -19.83
N PRO A 133 -1.19 -12.89 -19.78
CA PRO A 133 -0.33 -12.12 -20.69
C PRO A 133 1.15 -12.45 -20.54
N LEU A 134 1.62 -12.65 -19.30
CA LEU A 134 3.02 -13.03 -19.02
C LEU A 134 3.31 -14.46 -19.48
N ASP A 135 2.36 -15.39 -19.36
CA ASP A 135 2.45 -16.76 -19.85
C ASP A 135 2.51 -16.80 -21.37
N ALA A 136 1.85 -15.84 -22.03
CA ALA A 136 1.91 -15.63 -23.48
C ALA A 136 3.15 -14.88 -23.95
N GLY A 137 4.14 -14.62 -23.07
CA GLY A 137 5.41 -14.01 -23.38
C GLY A 137 5.42 -12.49 -23.39
N LYS A 138 4.34 -11.83 -22.95
CA LYS A 138 4.34 -10.36 -22.79
C LYS A 138 5.24 -9.93 -21.64
N SER A 139 5.84 -8.76 -21.80
CA SER A 139 6.66 -8.11 -20.79
C SER A 139 5.80 -7.47 -19.69
N MET A 140 6.42 -7.15 -18.55
CA MET A 140 5.76 -6.35 -17.50
C MET A 140 5.39 -4.95 -18.00
N ALA A 141 6.13 -4.38 -18.93
CA ALA A 141 5.81 -3.09 -19.54
C ALA A 141 4.49 -3.17 -20.33
N GLU A 142 4.31 -4.16 -21.18
CA GLU A 142 3.06 -4.38 -21.93
C GLU A 142 1.89 -4.68 -21.00
N LEU A 143 2.13 -5.42 -19.91
CA LEU A 143 1.11 -5.68 -18.90
C LEU A 143 0.71 -4.38 -18.19
N ALA A 144 1.68 -3.53 -17.81
CA ALA A 144 1.42 -2.25 -17.16
C ALA A 144 0.60 -1.31 -18.04
N GLU A 145 0.92 -1.19 -19.33
CA GLU A 145 0.16 -0.40 -20.30
C GLU A 145 -1.29 -0.85 -20.43
N THR A 146 -1.57 -2.14 -20.18
CA THR A 146 -2.93 -2.68 -20.24
C THR A 146 -3.66 -2.52 -18.92
N LEU A 147 -3.01 -2.78 -17.78
CA LEU A 147 -3.68 -2.84 -16.47
C LEU A 147 -3.84 -1.47 -15.80
N VAL A 148 -2.84 -0.60 -15.88
CA VAL A 148 -2.88 0.69 -15.17
C VAL A 148 -4.08 1.54 -15.60
N PRO A 149 -4.40 1.69 -16.91
CA PRO A 149 -5.58 2.43 -17.33
C PRO A 149 -6.92 1.87 -16.80
N GLN A 150 -6.98 0.58 -16.44
CA GLN A 150 -8.18 -0.05 -15.89
C GLN A 150 -8.33 0.20 -14.38
N MET A 151 -7.28 0.66 -13.71
CA MET A 151 -7.25 0.89 -12.27
C MET A 151 -7.55 2.34 -11.88
N VAL A 152 -7.52 3.26 -12.82
CA VAL A 152 -7.63 4.70 -12.55
C VAL A 152 -9.04 5.22 -12.82
N GLY A 153 -9.40 6.31 -12.14
CA GLY A 153 -10.67 7.00 -12.32
C GLY A 153 -10.59 8.15 -13.34
N PRO A 154 -11.74 8.75 -13.70
CA PRO A 154 -11.78 9.82 -14.70
C PRO A 154 -11.12 11.13 -14.25
N GLY A 155 -10.90 11.32 -12.94
CA GLY A 155 -10.23 12.49 -12.36
C GLY A 155 -8.71 12.39 -12.28
N SER A 156 -8.12 11.32 -12.81
CA SER A 156 -6.69 11.02 -12.68
C SER A 156 -5.79 11.97 -13.47
N LEU A 157 -4.73 12.44 -12.82
CA LEU A 157 -3.67 13.19 -13.50
C LEU A 157 -2.86 12.28 -14.43
N PRO A 158 -2.64 12.68 -15.70
CA PRO A 158 -1.86 11.88 -16.66
C PRO A 158 -0.44 11.56 -16.18
N GLU A 159 0.18 12.47 -15.41
CA GLU A 159 1.52 12.30 -14.84
C GLU A 159 1.57 11.12 -13.87
N GLY A 160 0.57 11.03 -12.98
CA GLY A 160 0.46 9.93 -12.03
C GLY A 160 0.22 8.59 -12.73
N VAL A 161 -0.60 8.58 -13.77
CA VAL A 161 -0.83 7.36 -14.58
C VAL A 161 0.46 6.91 -15.27
N ARG A 162 1.24 7.84 -15.83
CA ARG A 162 2.55 7.52 -16.43
C ARG A 162 3.54 6.98 -15.40
N LEU A 163 3.60 7.59 -14.21
CA LEU A 163 4.47 7.13 -13.13
C LEU A 163 4.08 5.73 -12.66
N ALA A 164 2.78 5.46 -12.48
CA ALA A 164 2.28 4.13 -12.11
C ALA A 164 2.65 3.07 -13.16
N THR A 165 2.48 3.39 -14.44
CA THR A 165 2.86 2.51 -15.55
C THR A 165 4.36 2.23 -15.55
N HIS A 166 5.17 3.27 -15.34
CA HIS A 166 6.62 3.12 -15.20
C HIS A 166 6.98 2.20 -14.02
N CYS A 167 6.44 2.47 -12.82
CA CYS A 167 6.73 1.64 -11.64
C CYS A 167 6.40 0.17 -11.89
N MET A 168 5.22 -0.11 -12.43
CA MET A 168 4.78 -1.48 -12.71
C MET A 168 5.65 -2.17 -13.75
N SER A 169 6.12 -1.43 -14.77
CA SER A 169 7.00 -1.97 -15.81
C SER A 169 8.36 -2.46 -15.28
N GLN A 170 8.80 -1.92 -14.14
CA GLN A 170 10.10 -2.26 -13.51
C GLN A 170 10.01 -3.47 -12.58
N VAL A 171 8.82 -3.95 -12.25
CA VAL A 171 8.66 -5.10 -11.35
C VAL A 171 9.13 -6.38 -12.03
N PRO A 172 10.01 -7.20 -11.42
CA PRO A 172 10.35 -8.50 -11.98
C PRO A 172 9.10 -9.40 -12.08
N ALA A 173 8.86 -10.01 -13.24
CA ALA A 173 7.68 -10.85 -13.47
C ALA A 173 7.56 -12.00 -12.45
N SER A 174 8.69 -12.57 -12.02
CA SER A 174 8.74 -13.62 -10.99
C SER A 174 8.26 -13.09 -9.61
N THR A 175 8.67 -11.88 -9.24
CA THR A 175 8.23 -11.22 -8.01
C THR A 175 6.73 -10.90 -8.07
N TYR A 176 6.26 -10.36 -9.20
CA TYR A 176 4.85 -10.06 -9.41
C TYR A 176 3.96 -11.30 -9.24
N ARG A 177 4.37 -12.45 -9.82
CA ARG A 177 3.65 -13.73 -9.67
C ARG A 177 3.59 -14.19 -8.20
N ARG A 178 4.74 -14.16 -7.50
CA ARG A 178 4.81 -14.52 -6.06
C ARG A 178 3.93 -13.63 -5.20
N ALA A 179 3.89 -12.35 -5.49
CA ALA A 179 3.04 -11.40 -4.79
C ALA A 179 1.55 -11.69 -4.99
N LEU A 180 1.12 -12.01 -6.23
CA LEU A 180 -0.24 -12.46 -6.53
C LEU A 180 -0.61 -13.74 -5.74
N GLU A 181 0.27 -14.73 -5.72
CA GLU A 181 0.06 -15.98 -4.98
C GLU A 181 -0.04 -15.72 -3.46
N ALA A 182 0.82 -14.85 -2.91
CA ALA A 182 0.77 -14.51 -1.50
C ALA A 182 -0.58 -13.90 -1.10
N MET A 183 -1.19 -13.07 -1.96
CA MET A 183 -2.48 -12.44 -1.69
C MET A 183 -3.59 -13.45 -1.44
N LEU A 184 -3.56 -14.63 -2.06
CA LEU A 184 -4.56 -15.68 -1.88
C LEU A 184 -4.73 -16.16 -0.44
N THR A 185 -3.69 -16.00 0.38
CA THR A 185 -3.68 -16.47 1.77
C THR A 185 -3.94 -15.36 2.78
N PHE A 186 -4.14 -14.12 2.31
CA PHE A 186 -4.30 -12.97 3.20
C PHE A 186 -5.71 -12.91 3.80
N ASP A 187 -5.79 -12.93 5.13
CA ASP A 187 -7.01 -12.67 5.88
C ASP A 187 -6.68 -12.08 7.26
N ARG A 188 -7.05 -10.83 7.49
CA ARG A 188 -6.90 -10.07 8.73
C ARG A 188 -8.22 -9.50 9.25
N ARG A 189 -9.36 -10.00 8.77
CA ARG A 189 -10.69 -9.53 9.20
C ARG A 189 -10.87 -9.62 10.72
N ALA A 190 -10.42 -10.71 11.33
CA ALA A 190 -10.50 -10.89 12.79
C ALA A 190 -9.60 -9.92 13.59
N ASN A 191 -8.61 -9.29 12.96
CA ASN A 191 -7.70 -8.36 13.61
C ASN A 191 -8.18 -6.90 13.57
N LEU A 192 -9.13 -6.55 12.70
CA LEU A 192 -9.59 -5.16 12.57
C LEU A 192 -10.05 -4.55 13.92
N PRO A 193 -10.85 -5.23 14.76
CA PRO A 193 -11.25 -4.69 16.06
C PRO A 193 -10.10 -4.55 17.07
N GLN A 194 -8.93 -5.16 16.78
CA GLN A 194 -7.75 -5.11 17.64
C GLN A 194 -6.82 -3.93 17.30
N ILE A 195 -7.07 -3.23 16.19
CA ILE A 195 -6.29 -2.06 15.80
C ILE A 195 -6.68 -0.89 16.68
N GLN A 196 -5.82 -0.53 17.63
CA GLN A 196 -6.07 0.52 18.63
C GLN A 196 -5.44 1.86 18.28
N VAL A 197 -4.58 1.89 17.27
CA VAL A 197 -3.95 3.13 16.81
C VAL A 197 -4.92 3.94 15.94
N PRO A 198 -4.82 5.29 15.96
CA PRO A 198 -5.59 6.11 15.04
C PRO A 198 -5.36 5.67 13.60
N THR A 199 -6.45 5.45 12.86
CA THR A 199 -6.40 4.89 11.51
C THR A 199 -7.17 5.75 10.51
N LEU A 200 -6.52 6.15 9.42
CA LEU A 200 -7.15 6.75 8.26
C LEU A 200 -7.32 5.70 7.17
N LEU A 201 -8.53 5.59 6.62
CA LEU A 201 -8.81 4.77 5.44
C LEU A 201 -9.18 5.67 4.28
N VAL A 202 -8.49 5.55 3.15
CA VAL A 202 -8.72 6.32 1.93
C VAL A 202 -9.10 5.40 0.80
N ALA A 203 -10.28 5.61 0.21
CA ALA A 203 -10.76 4.87 -0.95
C ALA A 203 -10.94 5.79 -2.15
N GLY A 204 -10.75 5.27 -3.36
CA GLY A 204 -11.17 5.95 -4.58
C GLY A 204 -12.59 5.54 -4.98
N GLU A 205 -13.43 6.49 -5.38
CA GLU A 205 -14.84 6.25 -5.79
C GLU A 205 -14.95 5.18 -6.88
N HIS A 206 -13.98 5.15 -7.81
CA HIS A 206 -13.94 4.23 -8.95
C HIS A 206 -13.02 3.02 -8.73
N ASP A 207 -12.53 2.80 -7.52
CA ASP A 207 -11.69 1.65 -7.21
C ASP A 207 -12.49 0.34 -7.28
N ARG A 208 -12.12 -0.52 -8.23
CA ARG A 208 -12.73 -1.84 -8.43
C ARG A 208 -11.93 -2.97 -7.76
N ASN A 209 -10.68 -2.71 -7.36
CA ASN A 209 -9.81 -3.70 -6.70
C ASN A 209 -10.07 -3.71 -5.18
N ALA A 210 -10.24 -2.52 -4.59
CA ALA A 210 -10.61 -2.33 -3.19
C ALA A 210 -11.78 -1.33 -3.11
N PRO A 211 -13.01 -1.77 -3.43
CA PRO A 211 -14.16 -0.87 -3.54
C PRO A 211 -14.42 -0.07 -2.26
N PRO A 212 -14.91 1.19 -2.36
CA PRO A 212 -15.21 2.03 -1.21
C PRO A 212 -16.06 1.33 -0.14
N ALA A 213 -17.04 0.51 -0.56
CA ALA A 213 -17.88 -0.25 0.35
C ALA A 213 -17.09 -1.25 1.23
N VAL A 214 -16.02 -1.84 0.68
CA VAL A 214 -15.12 -2.74 1.45
C VAL A 214 -14.30 -1.94 2.44
N MET A 215 -13.71 -0.83 2.00
CA MET A 215 -12.92 0.07 2.84
C MET A 215 -13.77 0.69 3.97
N LYS A 216 -15.02 1.06 3.67
CA LYS A 216 -15.97 1.57 4.68
C LYS A 216 -16.27 0.52 5.75
N LYS A 217 -16.51 -0.75 5.36
CA LYS A 217 -16.70 -1.85 6.31
C LYS A 217 -15.47 -2.10 7.18
N MET A 218 -14.27 -1.93 6.63
CA MET A 218 -13.04 -1.99 7.43
C MET A 218 -13.02 -0.87 8.47
N ALA A 219 -13.33 0.37 8.05
CA ALA A 219 -13.39 1.50 8.95
C ALA A 219 -14.40 1.26 10.08
N ASP A 220 -15.58 0.76 9.76
CA ASP A 220 -16.61 0.46 10.77
C ASP A 220 -16.16 -0.61 11.79
N ALA A 221 -15.21 -1.46 11.44
CA ALA A 221 -14.67 -2.50 12.30
C ALA A 221 -13.43 -2.05 13.12
N ILE A 222 -12.79 -0.93 12.77
CA ILE A 222 -11.61 -0.40 13.46
C ILE A 222 -12.05 0.69 14.43
N PRO A 223 -11.84 0.54 15.76
CA PRO A 223 -12.42 1.43 16.78
C PRO A 223 -12.07 2.92 16.63
N ARG A 224 -10.86 3.24 16.15
CA ARG A 224 -10.34 4.62 16.04
C ARG A 224 -10.04 4.97 14.60
N SER A 225 -11.05 4.87 13.75
CA SER A 225 -10.86 5.08 12.32
C SER A 225 -11.62 6.29 11.78
N THR A 226 -11.07 6.86 10.72
CA THR A 226 -11.71 7.85 9.85
C THR A 226 -11.72 7.31 8.43
N PHE A 227 -12.84 7.37 7.74
CA PHE A 227 -12.98 6.97 6.35
C PHE A 227 -13.16 8.18 5.45
N MET A 228 -12.37 8.23 4.37
CA MET A 228 -12.45 9.25 3.34
C MET A 228 -12.54 8.62 1.96
N GLU A 229 -13.41 9.16 1.11
CA GLU A 229 -13.59 8.75 -0.27
C GLU A 229 -13.16 9.87 -1.21
N MET A 230 -12.27 9.59 -2.15
CA MET A 230 -11.79 10.53 -3.16
C MET A 230 -12.64 10.39 -4.42
N ARG A 231 -13.38 11.46 -4.74
CA ARG A 231 -14.29 11.47 -5.91
C ARG A 231 -13.52 11.48 -7.23
N GLY A 232 -14.03 10.75 -8.20
CA GLY A 232 -13.44 10.66 -9.54
C GLY A 232 -12.15 9.84 -9.61
N ILE A 233 -11.68 9.27 -8.49
CA ILE A 233 -10.38 8.59 -8.35
C ILE A 233 -10.57 7.08 -8.29
N GLY A 234 -9.63 6.34 -8.85
CA GLY A 234 -9.61 4.88 -8.84
C GLY A 234 -8.72 4.29 -7.75
N HIS A 235 -7.96 3.28 -8.12
CA HIS A 235 -7.16 2.47 -7.20
C HIS A 235 -5.83 3.11 -6.76
N LEU A 236 -5.31 4.05 -7.54
CA LEU A 236 -3.98 4.63 -7.34
C LEU A 236 -4.08 6.04 -6.74
N GLN A 237 -4.81 6.19 -5.63
CA GLN A 237 -5.23 7.46 -5.05
C GLN A 237 -4.09 8.47 -4.92
N ASN A 238 -2.94 8.02 -4.43
CA ASN A 238 -1.76 8.84 -4.18
C ASN A 238 -1.05 9.32 -5.46
N LEU A 239 -1.30 8.69 -6.60
CA LEU A 239 -0.75 9.06 -7.90
C LEU A 239 -1.77 9.75 -8.79
N GLU A 240 -3.03 9.37 -8.68
CA GLU A 240 -4.11 9.94 -9.50
C GLU A 240 -4.40 11.39 -9.12
N ALA A 241 -4.40 11.72 -7.82
CA ALA A 241 -4.62 13.06 -7.29
C ALA A 241 -3.71 13.31 -6.07
N PRO A 242 -2.39 13.48 -6.29
CA PRO A 242 -1.41 13.56 -5.22
C PRO A 242 -1.68 14.70 -4.24
N ASP A 243 -2.05 15.88 -4.72
CA ASP A 243 -2.29 17.04 -3.85
C ASP A 243 -3.48 16.82 -2.90
N ASP A 244 -4.59 16.25 -3.40
CA ASP A 244 -5.76 15.95 -2.59
C ASP A 244 -5.45 14.82 -1.59
N PHE A 245 -4.74 13.78 -2.05
CA PHE A 245 -4.30 12.68 -1.18
C PHE A 245 -3.38 13.18 -0.07
N ASP A 246 -2.38 13.99 -0.43
CA ASP A 246 -1.42 14.56 0.51
C ASP A 246 -2.11 15.47 1.54
N GLY A 247 -3.12 16.24 1.10
CA GLY A 247 -3.96 17.04 2.00
C GLY A 247 -4.68 16.20 3.05
N LEU A 248 -5.26 15.06 2.67
CA LEU A 248 -5.90 14.12 3.61
C LEU A 248 -4.89 13.54 4.60
N VAL A 249 -3.73 13.11 4.10
CA VAL A 249 -2.65 12.53 4.91
C VAL A 249 -2.11 13.57 5.91
N LEU A 250 -1.75 14.77 5.47
CA LEU A 250 -1.21 15.83 6.31
C LEU A 250 -2.20 16.27 7.39
N ASN A 251 -3.48 16.43 7.03
CA ASN A 251 -4.53 16.75 8.02
C ASN A 251 -4.63 15.67 9.10
N PHE A 252 -4.61 14.39 8.71
CA PHE A 252 -4.64 13.29 9.67
C PHE A 252 -3.38 13.23 10.55
N LEU A 253 -2.21 13.46 9.98
CA LEU A 253 -0.95 13.49 10.72
C LEU A 253 -0.91 14.60 11.76
N ALA A 254 -1.46 15.77 11.44
CA ALA A 254 -1.50 16.94 12.33
C ALA A 254 -2.48 16.78 13.51
N LEU A 255 -3.45 15.85 13.43
CA LEU A 255 -4.41 15.65 14.52
C LEU A 255 -3.71 15.09 15.78
N PRO A 256 -3.88 15.75 16.95
CA PRO A 256 -3.38 15.21 18.19
C PRO A 256 -4.06 13.87 18.52
N PRO A 257 -3.37 12.91 19.14
CA PRO A 257 -3.92 11.58 19.45
C PRO A 257 -5.23 11.62 20.26
N ALA A 258 -5.45 12.69 21.05
CA ALA A 258 -6.63 12.88 21.87
C ALA A 258 -7.91 13.23 21.07
N LEU A 259 -7.80 13.70 19.84
CA LEU A 259 -8.96 14.06 18.99
C LEU A 259 -9.35 12.98 17.98
N LEU A 260 -8.66 11.84 17.98
CA LEU A 260 -8.89 10.72 17.09
C LEU A 260 -9.77 9.65 17.80
N HIS A 261 -10.94 10.08 18.30
CA HIS A 261 -11.92 9.20 18.98
C HIS A 261 -12.97 8.70 18.01
#